data_21c4f07b9d0649107ee96bf6306fec65
#
_entry.id   21c4f07b9d0649107ee96bf6306fec65
#
_cell.length_a   1.000
_cell.length_b   1.000
_cell.length_c   1.000
_cell.angle_alpha   90.00
_cell.angle_beta   90.00
_cell.angle_gamma   90.00
#
_symmetry.space_group_name_H-M   'P 1'
#
loop_
_entity.id
_entity.type
_entity.pdbx_description
1 polymer ?
#
loop_
_entity_poly.entity_id
_entity_poly.type
_entity_poly.pdbx_seq_one_letter_code
_entity_poly.pdbx_strand_id
1 'polypeptide(L)'
;MFASRCWPPAGAPTNSALQSFTIRRLHNPPCCELDTVPEVSMFTSLFLTIGLIHLIALASPGPDFALILRTSLHRPTALGAALGIALAILVHATLSLTGISLLIAEHPWLFITVKVVGALYLGWLGWGALKAAWHSSAELTLHAGGEAQDWRKGVQRGIATNLLNPKALLFFMGLLAAMVTPQVDGLTRGLLVLELFLLSLIWFGVLAWSLSTVRAQRLLGRVQRPLNLITGLLFGAVSLSILTGMAGEAYALVLH
;
A
#
# COMPACT_ATOMS: atom_id res chain seq x y z
N MET A 1 26.16 -5.74 5.15
CA MET A 1 27.43 -6.42 5.43
C MET A 1 28.16 -5.65 6.53
N PHE A 2 27.71 -5.78 7.77
CA PHE A 2 28.38 -5.19 8.94
C PHE A 2 28.94 -6.34 9.76
N ALA A 3 30.25 -6.54 9.64
CA ALA A 3 31.01 -7.45 10.48
C ALA A 3 31.19 -6.78 11.85
N SER A 4 30.42 -7.18 12.83
CA SER A 4 30.67 -6.90 14.24
C SER A 4 31.94 -7.62 14.64
N ARG A 5 33.06 -6.91 14.75
CA ARG A 5 34.29 -7.40 15.35
C ARG A 5 34.07 -7.52 16.84
N CYS A 6 34.02 -8.76 17.32
CA CYS A 6 34.22 -9.01 18.74
C CYS A 6 35.69 -8.70 19.07
N TRP A 7 35.94 -7.62 19.81
CA TRP A 7 37.25 -7.26 20.33
C TRP A 7 37.50 -8.03 21.62
N PRO A 8 38.61 -8.77 21.78
CA PRO A 8 38.94 -9.37 23.06
C PRO A 8 39.38 -8.29 24.06
N PRO A 9 39.04 -8.41 25.36
CA PRO A 9 39.49 -7.45 26.35
C PRO A 9 41.02 -7.51 26.50
N ALA A 10 41.63 -6.34 26.47
CA ALA A 10 43.04 -6.14 26.76
C ALA A 10 43.34 -6.49 28.21
N GLY A 11 44.24 -7.46 28.42
CA GLY A 11 44.71 -7.84 29.75
C GLY A 11 44.88 -9.34 29.93
N ALA A 12 45.79 -9.96 29.14
CA ALA A 12 46.28 -11.30 29.49
C ALA A 12 47.43 -11.18 30.50
N PRO A 13 47.37 -11.76 31.69
CA PRO A 13 48.52 -11.92 32.53
C PRO A 13 49.41 -13.08 32.01
N THR A 14 50.73 -12.78 31.98
CA THR A 14 51.78 -13.68 31.62
C THR A 14 51.91 -14.86 32.61
N ASN A 15 52.12 -16.04 32.03
CA ASN A 15 52.70 -17.29 32.56
C ASN A 15 53.06 -17.33 34.04
N SER A 16 52.35 -18.12 34.82
CA SER A 16 52.88 -19.14 35.73
C SER A 16 51.77 -19.75 36.60
N ALA A 17 51.04 -20.71 36.11
CA ALA A 17 50.32 -21.72 36.93
C ALA A 17 49.69 -22.75 35.97
N LEU A 18 50.53 -23.51 35.31
CA LEU A 18 50.15 -24.82 34.84
C LEU A 18 50.14 -25.77 36.03
N GLN A 19 49.00 -26.11 36.53
CA GLN A 19 48.63 -27.43 37.02
C GLN A 19 47.30 -27.35 37.79
N SER A 20 46.43 -28.30 37.42
CA SER A 20 45.14 -28.59 38.07
C SER A 20 43.95 -27.67 37.69
N PHE A 21 43.50 -27.79 36.46
CA PHE A 21 42.09 -27.52 36.20
C PHE A 21 41.48 -28.71 35.48
N THR A 22 40.82 -29.51 36.28
CA THR A 22 39.84 -30.50 35.90
C THR A 22 38.99 -29.95 34.76
N ILE A 23 38.88 -30.73 33.68
CA ILE A 23 38.00 -30.47 32.54
C ILE A 23 36.56 -30.44 33.08
N ARG A 24 36.16 -29.32 33.62
CA ARG A 24 34.76 -28.97 33.76
C ARG A 24 34.35 -28.42 32.40
N ARG A 25 33.54 -29.21 31.73
CA ARG A 25 32.70 -28.90 30.61
C ARG A 25 32.44 -27.37 30.57
N LEU A 26 33.18 -26.63 29.75
CA LEU A 26 32.82 -25.28 29.36
C LEU A 26 31.51 -25.43 28.62
N HIS A 27 30.44 -25.21 29.37
CA HIS A 27 29.15 -24.91 28.84
C HIS A 27 29.36 -23.70 27.93
N ASN A 28 29.17 -23.88 26.63
CA ASN A 28 29.09 -22.76 25.69
C ASN A 28 28.22 -21.65 26.32
N PRO A 29 28.75 -20.45 26.51
CA PRO A 29 27.84 -19.36 26.73
C PRO A 29 26.89 -19.35 25.53
N PRO A 30 25.61 -19.05 25.70
CA PRO A 30 24.71 -18.82 24.58
C PRO A 30 25.16 -17.53 23.90
N CYS A 31 26.23 -17.65 23.09
CA CYS A 31 26.61 -16.61 22.15
C CYS A 31 25.59 -16.69 21.03
N CYS A 32 24.79 -15.65 20.95
CA CYS A 32 23.91 -15.39 19.83
C CYS A 32 22.79 -16.42 19.67
N GLU A 33 21.91 -16.51 20.64
CA GLU A 33 20.52 -16.55 20.26
C GLU A 33 20.31 -15.24 19.50
N LEU A 34 20.66 -15.27 18.21
CA LEU A 34 20.16 -14.30 17.28
C LEU A 34 18.65 -14.36 17.50
N ASP A 35 18.12 -13.34 18.11
CA ASP A 35 16.71 -13.02 18.01
C ASP A 35 16.34 -13.06 16.52
N THR A 36 15.95 -14.25 16.05
CA THR A 36 15.21 -14.45 14.81
C THR A 36 13.77 -13.94 15.00
N VAL A 37 13.68 -12.78 15.60
CA VAL A 37 12.50 -11.93 15.55
C VAL A 37 12.72 -10.96 14.40
N PRO A 38 12.13 -11.01 13.49
CA PRO A 38 11.65 -11.95 12.51
C PRO A 38 11.51 -11.16 11.21
N GLU A 39 12.31 -11.46 10.25
CA GLU A 39 12.05 -11.03 8.88
C GLU A 39 10.58 -11.32 8.53
N VAL A 40 10.06 -12.49 8.94
CA VAL A 40 8.67 -12.89 8.71
C VAL A 40 7.64 -11.91 9.32
N SER A 41 7.85 -11.37 10.52
CA SER A 41 6.89 -10.42 11.11
C SER A 41 6.95 -9.05 10.43
N MET A 42 8.13 -8.61 10.00
CA MET A 42 8.28 -7.36 9.26
C MET A 42 7.60 -7.44 7.88
N PHE A 43 7.80 -8.53 7.15
CA PHE A 43 7.12 -8.77 5.87
C PHE A 43 5.60 -8.87 6.05
N THR A 44 5.14 -9.65 7.03
CA THR A 44 3.71 -9.78 7.30
C THR A 44 3.07 -8.43 7.63
N SER A 45 3.73 -7.59 8.44
CA SER A 45 3.23 -6.25 8.76
C SER A 45 3.18 -5.34 7.54
N LEU A 46 4.15 -5.42 6.62
CA LEU A 46 4.18 -4.66 5.38
C LEU A 46 2.99 -5.01 4.48
N PHE A 47 2.76 -6.30 4.21
CA PHE A 47 1.63 -6.79 3.41
C PHE A 47 0.30 -6.38 4.04
N LEU A 48 0.10 -6.66 5.32
CA LEU A 48 -1.14 -6.29 6.01
C LEU A 48 -1.40 -4.79 5.98
N THR A 49 -0.39 -3.96 6.19
CA THR A 49 -0.54 -2.50 6.20
C THR A 49 -0.87 -1.97 4.81
N ILE A 50 -0.10 -2.36 3.79
CA ILE A 50 -0.35 -1.94 2.40
C ILE A 50 -1.70 -2.46 1.93
N GLY A 51 -2.01 -3.73 2.17
CA GLY A 51 -3.27 -4.35 1.79
C GLY A 51 -4.48 -3.67 2.44
N LEU A 52 -4.40 -3.35 3.73
CA LEU A 52 -5.49 -2.66 4.44
C LEU A 52 -5.70 -1.24 3.92
N ILE A 53 -4.63 -0.46 3.75
CA ILE A 53 -4.71 0.90 3.20
C ILE A 53 -5.28 0.84 1.78
N HIS A 54 -4.86 -0.14 0.98
CA HIS A 54 -5.35 -0.34 -0.38
C HIS A 54 -6.85 -0.68 -0.40
N LEU A 55 -7.31 -1.61 0.43
CA LEU A 55 -8.74 -1.95 0.54
C LEU A 55 -9.60 -0.72 0.89
N ILE A 56 -9.13 0.12 1.81
CA ILE A 56 -9.83 1.36 2.17
C ILE A 56 -9.84 2.34 0.99
N ALA A 57 -8.73 2.42 0.24
CA ALA A 57 -8.66 3.23 -0.98
C ALA A 57 -9.64 2.75 -2.06
N LEU A 58 -9.79 1.43 -2.24
CA LEU A 58 -10.75 0.81 -3.17
C LEU A 58 -12.20 1.09 -2.75
N ALA A 59 -12.48 1.07 -1.45
CA ALA A 59 -13.80 1.37 -0.90
C ALA A 59 -14.18 2.86 -1.04
N SER A 60 -13.19 3.74 -1.17
CA SER A 60 -13.39 5.17 -1.31
C SER A 60 -14.07 5.51 -2.63
N PRO A 61 -15.20 6.25 -2.62
CA PRO A 61 -15.87 6.68 -3.83
C PRO A 61 -14.93 7.45 -4.77
N GLY A 62 -14.92 7.03 -6.03
CA GLY A 62 -14.07 7.60 -7.07
C GLY A 62 -14.47 7.10 -8.45
N PRO A 63 -13.68 7.43 -9.51
CA PRO A 63 -14.01 7.04 -10.88
C PRO A 63 -14.18 5.54 -11.06
N ASP A 64 -13.32 4.72 -10.46
CA ASP A 64 -13.36 3.25 -10.55
C ASP A 64 -14.64 2.70 -9.92
N PHE A 65 -14.95 3.18 -8.71
CA PHE A 65 -16.16 2.82 -7.99
C PHE A 65 -17.42 3.25 -8.77
N ALA A 66 -17.42 4.47 -9.33
CA ALA A 66 -18.52 4.98 -10.14
C ALA A 66 -18.71 4.17 -11.44
N LEU A 67 -17.63 3.70 -12.08
CA LEU A 67 -17.70 2.84 -13.25
C LEU A 67 -18.39 1.52 -12.91
N ILE A 68 -17.95 0.83 -11.85
CA ILE A 68 -18.58 -0.42 -11.39
C ILE A 68 -20.05 -0.20 -11.08
N LEU A 69 -20.40 0.86 -10.36
CA LEU A 69 -21.78 1.16 -10.00
C LEU A 69 -22.67 1.35 -11.24
N ARG A 70 -22.20 2.10 -12.25
CA ARG A 70 -22.93 2.36 -13.49
C ARG A 70 -23.10 1.12 -14.36
N THR A 71 -22.11 0.22 -14.34
CA THR A 71 -22.10 -0.99 -15.16
C THR A 71 -22.72 -2.19 -14.47
N SER A 72 -22.91 -2.16 -13.15
CA SER A 72 -23.31 -3.32 -12.33
C SER A 72 -24.70 -3.89 -12.67
N LEU A 73 -25.59 -3.13 -13.27
CA LEU A 73 -26.86 -3.64 -13.80
C LEU A 73 -26.64 -4.62 -14.98
N HIS A 74 -25.49 -4.59 -15.64
CA HIS A 74 -25.06 -5.49 -16.70
C HIS A 74 -23.83 -6.27 -16.24
N ARG A 75 -24.05 -7.40 -15.56
CA ARG A 75 -23.00 -8.22 -14.93
C ARG A 75 -21.77 -8.48 -15.81
N PRO A 76 -21.90 -8.90 -17.10
CA PRO A 76 -20.71 -9.15 -17.92
C PRO A 76 -19.84 -7.91 -18.09
N THR A 77 -20.45 -6.75 -18.34
CA THR A 77 -19.74 -5.48 -18.49
C THR A 77 -19.09 -5.04 -17.19
N ALA A 78 -19.78 -5.21 -16.05
CA ALA A 78 -19.26 -4.87 -14.73
C ALA A 78 -18.07 -5.74 -14.31
N LEU A 79 -18.16 -7.07 -14.56
CA LEU A 79 -17.05 -7.99 -14.29
C LEU A 79 -15.86 -7.72 -15.22
N GLY A 80 -16.12 -7.37 -16.49
CA GLY A 80 -15.09 -6.88 -17.39
C GLY A 80 -14.42 -5.62 -16.86
N ALA A 81 -15.20 -4.64 -16.37
CA ALA A 81 -14.66 -3.41 -15.79
C ALA A 81 -13.82 -3.69 -14.54
N ALA A 82 -14.27 -4.61 -13.68
CA ALA A 82 -13.52 -5.05 -12.50
C ALA A 82 -12.14 -5.62 -12.88
N LEU A 83 -12.09 -6.52 -13.88
CA LEU A 83 -10.83 -7.05 -14.40
C LEU A 83 -9.96 -5.93 -15.00
N GLY A 84 -10.56 -5.04 -15.79
CA GLY A 84 -9.83 -3.93 -16.40
C GLY A 84 -9.18 -2.99 -15.37
N ILE A 85 -9.91 -2.65 -14.31
CA ILE A 85 -9.38 -1.86 -13.19
C ILE A 85 -8.22 -2.60 -12.50
N ALA A 86 -8.39 -3.90 -12.20
CA ALA A 86 -7.35 -4.69 -11.56
C ALA A 86 -6.07 -4.77 -12.41
N LEU A 87 -6.19 -4.94 -13.74
CA LEU A 87 -5.05 -4.91 -14.66
C LEU A 87 -4.35 -3.55 -14.69
N ALA A 88 -5.09 -2.46 -14.64
CA ALA A 88 -4.52 -1.12 -14.56
C ALA A 88 -3.78 -0.89 -13.22
N ILE A 89 -4.32 -1.41 -12.12
CA ILE A 89 -3.66 -1.38 -10.80
C ILE A 89 -2.36 -2.17 -10.82
N LEU A 90 -2.34 -3.34 -11.47
CA LEU A 90 -1.11 -4.11 -11.66
C LEU A 90 -0.04 -3.28 -12.39
N VAL A 91 -0.43 -2.53 -13.42
CA VAL A 91 0.49 -1.61 -14.13
C VAL A 91 0.98 -0.50 -13.20
N HIS A 92 0.08 0.19 -12.49
CA HIS A 92 0.47 1.25 -11.55
C HIS A 92 1.40 0.75 -10.44
N ALA A 93 1.08 -0.39 -9.83
CA ALA A 93 1.89 -0.98 -8.77
C ALA A 93 3.28 -1.40 -9.29
N THR A 94 3.34 -2.04 -10.46
CA THR A 94 4.61 -2.43 -11.08
C THR A 94 5.46 -1.22 -11.41
N LEU A 95 4.90 -0.21 -12.09
CA LEU A 95 5.63 1.01 -12.43
C LEU A 95 6.10 1.77 -11.19
N SER A 96 5.27 1.85 -10.15
CA SER A 96 5.65 2.52 -8.91
C SER A 96 6.78 1.78 -8.19
N LEU A 97 6.72 0.45 -8.06
CA LEU A 97 7.75 -0.32 -7.37
C LEU A 97 9.08 -0.40 -8.15
N THR A 98 9.05 -0.49 -9.48
CA THR A 98 10.26 -0.48 -10.31
C THR A 98 10.80 0.92 -10.50
N GLY A 99 9.94 1.89 -10.79
CA GLY A 99 10.32 3.29 -11.00
C GLY A 99 10.89 3.95 -9.75
N ILE A 100 10.30 3.69 -8.58
CA ILE A 100 10.82 4.19 -7.29
C ILE A 100 12.24 3.70 -7.03
N SER A 101 12.54 2.45 -7.34
CA SER A 101 13.90 1.89 -7.14
C SER A 101 14.94 2.60 -8.00
N LEU A 102 14.62 2.91 -9.25
CA LEU A 102 15.48 3.67 -10.15
C LEU A 102 15.63 5.13 -9.68
N LEU A 103 14.53 5.75 -9.27
CA LEU A 103 14.56 7.10 -8.72
C LEU A 103 15.49 7.24 -7.51
N ILE A 104 15.45 6.28 -6.59
CA ILE A 104 16.30 6.28 -5.40
C ILE A 104 17.77 6.14 -5.80
N ALA A 105 18.06 5.26 -6.78
CA ALA A 105 19.43 4.98 -7.21
C ALA A 105 20.06 6.16 -7.95
N GLU A 106 19.31 6.83 -8.82
CA GLU A 106 19.83 7.86 -9.72
C GLU A 106 19.58 9.29 -9.23
N HIS A 107 18.43 9.53 -8.57
CA HIS A 107 17.99 10.87 -8.20
C HIS A 107 17.31 10.91 -6.82
N PRO A 108 18.06 10.88 -5.70
CA PRO A 108 17.50 10.88 -4.35
C PRO A 108 16.56 12.07 -4.05
N TRP A 109 16.86 13.25 -4.57
CA TRP A 109 16.02 14.45 -4.41
C TRP A 109 14.66 14.30 -5.11
N LEU A 110 14.60 13.61 -6.25
CA LEU A 110 13.36 13.36 -6.98
C LEU A 110 12.48 12.36 -6.22
N PHE A 111 13.09 11.36 -5.59
CA PHE A 111 12.38 10.44 -4.69
C PHE A 111 11.73 11.17 -3.51
N ILE A 112 12.46 12.08 -2.86
CA ILE A 112 11.92 12.92 -1.78
C ILE A 112 10.75 13.74 -2.29
N THR A 113 10.87 14.35 -3.47
CA THR A 113 9.79 15.14 -4.09
C THR A 113 8.55 14.29 -4.35
N VAL A 114 8.69 13.10 -4.92
CA VAL A 114 7.57 12.16 -5.15
C VAL A 114 6.89 11.78 -3.84
N LYS A 115 7.68 11.50 -2.80
CA LYS A 115 7.19 11.15 -1.45
C LYS A 115 6.36 12.29 -0.84
N VAL A 116 6.87 13.53 -0.91
CA VAL A 116 6.16 14.72 -0.42
C VAL A 116 4.86 14.98 -1.20
N VAL A 117 4.96 14.99 -2.54
CA VAL A 117 3.79 15.23 -3.40
C VAL A 117 2.72 14.15 -3.18
N GLY A 118 3.14 12.89 -3.09
CA GLY A 118 2.24 11.76 -2.78
C GLY A 118 1.56 11.91 -1.42
N ALA A 119 2.32 12.29 -0.38
CA ALA A 119 1.78 12.50 0.96
C ALA A 119 0.78 13.66 0.99
N LEU A 120 1.11 14.81 0.39
CA LEU A 120 0.20 15.96 0.28
C LEU A 120 -1.07 15.60 -0.49
N TYR A 121 -0.95 14.80 -1.55
CA TYR A 121 -2.10 14.35 -2.32
C TYR A 121 -2.99 13.38 -1.54
N LEU A 122 -2.41 12.47 -0.76
CA LEU A 122 -3.17 11.62 0.17
C LEU A 122 -3.95 12.46 1.19
N GLY A 123 -3.33 13.51 1.73
CA GLY A 123 -3.99 14.46 2.63
C GLY A 123 -5.15 15.18 1.94
N TRP A 124 -4.96 15.62 0.69
CA TRP A 124 -6.02 16.23 -0.12
C TRP A 124 -7.18 15.28 -0.41
N LEU A 125 -6.88 14.02 -0.75
CA LEU A 125 -7.91 12.96 -0.91
C LEU A 125 -8.66 12.70 0.40
N GLY A 126 -7.92 12.65 1.52
CA GLY A 126 -8.50 12.50 2.85
C GLY A 126 -9.47 13.63 3.18
N TRP A 127 -9.06 14.88 2.94
CA TRP A 127 -9.92 16.05 3.11
C TRP A 127 -11.16 15.99 2.22
N GLY A 128 -11.00 15.61 0.94
CA GLY A 128 -12.12 15.43 0.01
C GLY A 128 -13.13 14.38 0.49
N ALA A 129 -12.65 13.27 1.04
CA ALA A 129 -13.50 12.23 1.61
C ALA A 129 -14.24 12.72 2.86
N LEU A 130 -13.57 13.43 3.78
CA LEU A 130 -14.24 14.04 4.95
C LEU A 130 -15.31 15.04 4.54
N LYS A 131 -15.01 15.91 3.59
CA LYS A 131 -15.97 16.86 3.04
C LYS A 131 -17.19 16.15 2.43
N ALA A 132 -16.98 15.08 1.67
CA ALA A 132 -18.06 14.27 1.09
C ALA A 132 -18.90 13.59 2.16
N ALA A 133 -18.30 13.14 3.26
CA ALA A 133 -19.04 12.57 4.40
C ALA A 133 -19.94 13.61 5.11
N TRP A 134 -19.51 14.87 5.12
CA TRP A 134 -20.26 15.97 5.76
C TRP A 134 -21.44 16.46 4.91
N HIS A 135 -21.26 16.48 3.58
CA HIS A 135 -22.24 16.98 2.62
C HIS A 135 -23.08 15.87 1.99
N SER A 136 -23.34 14.77 2.71
CA SER A 136 -24.10 13.59 2.27
C SER A 136 -25.44 13.90 1.59
N SER A 137 -25.40 14.28 0.32
CA SER A 137 -26.57 14.39 -0.56
C SER A 137 -26.26 13.90 -1.98
N ALA A 138 -25.27 13.01 -2.14
CA ALA A 138 -25.07 12.37 -3.43
C ALA A 138 -26.20 11.39 -3.68
N GLU A 139 -27.32 11.84 -4.21
CA GLU A 139 -28.24 10.98 -4.93
C GLU A 139 -27.43 10.25 -5.98
N LEU A 140 -27.30 8.93 -5.79
CA LEU A 140 -26.76 8.04 -6.80
C LEU A 140 -27.72 8.10 -8.00
N THR A 141 -27.43 8.97 -8.96
CA THR A 141 -28.19 9.01 -10.22
C THR A 141 -27.90 7.72 -10.97
N LEU A 142 -28.81 6.78 -10.84
CA LEU A 142 -28.81 5.51 -11.55
C LEU A 142 -29.17 5.76 -13.00
N HIS A 143 -28.18 6.11 -13.83
CA HIS A 143 -28.37 6.11 -15.28
C HIS A 143 -28.22 4.68 -15.78
N ALA A 144 -29.32 4.00 -16.01
CA ALA A 144 -29.35 2.79 -16.81
C ALA A 144 -29.06 3.18 -18.28
N GLY A 145 -27.78 3.35 -18.59
CA GLY A 145 -27.35 3.55 -19.97
C GLY A 145 -27.57 2.25 -20.74
N GLY A 146 -28.42 2.31 -21.77
CA GLY A 146 -28.75 1.18 -22.66
C GLY A 146 -27.62 0.81 -23.62
N GLU A 147 -26.37 0.70 -23.15
CA GLU A 147 -25.24 0.30 -23.98
C GLU A 147 -25.07 -1.21 -24.05
N ALA A 148 -24.67 -1.70 -25.22
CA ALA A 148 -24.45 -3.11 -25.50
C ALA A 148 -23.68 -3.81 -24.37
N GLN A 149 -24.25 -4.93 -23.89
CA GLN A 149 -23.69 -5.80 -22.86
C GLN A 149 -22.45 -6.52 -23.40
N ASP A 150 -21.28 -5.87 -23.32
CA ASP A 150 -20.02 -6.42 -23.83
C ASP A 150 -18.97 -6.43 -22.74
N TRP A 151 -18.53 -7.63 -22.39
CA TRP A 151 -17.45 -7.83 -21.41
C TRP A 151 -16.15 -7.15 -21.84
N ARG A 152 -15.81 -7.20 -23.13
CA ARG A 152 -14.59 -6.56 -23.67
C ARG A 152 -14.63 -5.04 -23.50
N LYS A 153 -15.78 -4.41 -23.75
CA LYS A 153 -15.97 -2.98 -23.50
C LYS A 153 -15.84 -2.66 -22.01
N GLY A 154 -16.31 -3.55 -21.14
CA GLY A 154 -16.09 -3.44 -19.72
C GLY A 154 -14.61 -3.38 -19.37
N VAL A 155 -13.81 -4.34 -19.85
CA VAL A 155 -12.34 -4.38 -19.63
C VAL A 155 -11.67 -3.11 -20.11
N GLN A 156 -11.95 -2.68 -21.34
CA GLN A 156 -11.36 -1.45 -21.90
C GLN A 156 -11.69 -0.21 -21.07
N ARG A 157 -12.95 -0.08 -20.64
CA ARG A 157 -13.38 1.05 -19.77
C ARG A 157 -12.69 0.99 -18.41
N GLY A 158 -12.57 -0.20 -17.83
CA GLY A 158 -11.87 -0.39 -16.56
C GLY A 158 -10.42 0.04 -16.65
N ILE A 159 -9.69 -0.44 -17.67
CA ILE A 159 -8.30 -0.05 -17.92
C ILE A 159 -8.19 1.46 -18.11
N ALA A 160 -8.97 2.03 -19.01
CA ALA A 160 -8.89 3.46 -19.31
C ALA A 160 -9.24 4.31 -18.10
N THR A 161 -10.32 3.97 -17.36
CA THR A 161 -10.73 4.73 -16.18
C THR A 161 -9.66 4.75 -15.11
N ASN A 162 -9.04 3.60 -14.79
CA ASN A 162 -8.05 3.54 -13.72
C ASN A 162 -6.68 4.09 -14.16
N LEU A 163 -6.18 3.78 -15.37
CA LEU A 163 -4.90 4.34 -15.86
C LEU A 163 -4.93 5.85 -15.97
N LEU A 164 -6.06 6.45 -16.38
CA LEU A 164 -6.22 7.89 -16.49
C LEU A 164 -6.66 8.53 -15.16
N ASN A 165 -6.83 7.74 -14.09
CA ASN A 165 -7.27 8.23 -12.80
C ASN A 165 -6.09 8.81 -12.01
N PRO A 166 -5.99 10.14 -11.85
CA PRO A 166 -4.90 10.74 -11.07
C PRO A 166 -4.90 10.30 -9.60
N LYS A 167 -6.10 9.93 -9.07
CA LYS A 167 -6.21 9.37 -7.72
C LYS A 167 -5.44 8.06 -7.61
N ALA A 168 -5.59 7.14 -8.58
CA ALA A 168 -4.88 5.88 -8.58
C ALA A 168 -3.37 6.10 -8.73
N LEU A 169 -2.95 6.87 -9.74
CA LEU A 169 -1.54 7.14 -10.02
C LEU A 169 -0.82 7.69 -8.78
N LEU A 170 -1.30 8.78 -8.22
CA LEU A 170 -0.63 9.45 -7.09
C LEU A 170 -0.75 8.65 -5.78
N PHE A 171 -1.84 7.87 -5.61
CA PHE A 171 -1.98 6.95 -4.49
C PHE A 171 -0.87 5.89 -4.51
N PHE A 172 -0.68 5.20 -5.64
CA PHE A 172 0.34 4.16 -5.76
C PHE A 172 1.74 4.72 -5.65
N MET A 173 2.03 5.84 -6.31
CA MET A 173 3.33 6.49 -6.20
C MET A 173 3.62 6.93 -4.76
N GLY A 174 2.70 7.60 -4.10
CA GLY A 174 2.89 8.11 -2.74
C GLY A 174 2.96 7.01 -1.70
N LEU A 175 2.03 6.04 -1.72
CA LEU A 175 1.99 4.95 -0.75
C LEU A 175 3.21 4.04 -0.85
N LEU A 176 3.53 3.58 -2.06
CA LEU A 176 4.64 2.64 -2.25
C LEU A 176 6.00 3.31 -2.05
N ALA A 177 6.16 4.59 -2.46
CA ALA A 177 7.36 5.36 -2.16
C ALA A 177 7.58 5.55 -0.65
N ALA A 178 6.49 5.68 0.12
CA ALA A 178 6.58 5.87 1.56
C ALA A 178 6.86 4.58 2.34
N MET A 179 6.37 3.44 1.86
CA MET A 179 6.35 2.19 2.62
C MET A 179 7.35 1.14 2.11
N VAL A 180 7.71 1.18 0.83
CA VAL A 180 8.63 0.20 0.24
C VAL A 180 10.02 0.79 0.14
N THR A 181 10.92 0.32 1.00
CA THR A 181 12.32 0.75 1.02
C THR A 181 13.16 0.02 -0.05
N PRO A 182 14.35 0.52 -0.41
CA PRO A 182 15.25 -0.13 -1.37
C PRO A 182 15.68 -1.54 -0.98
N GLN A 183 15.68 -1.84 0.32
CA GLN A 183 16.09 -3.13 0.88
C GLN A 183 15.08 -4.25 0.63
N VAL A 184 13.83 -3.91 0.26
CA VAL A 184 12.83 -4.91 -0.11
C VAL A 184 13.25 -5.61 -1.38
N ASP A 185 13.40 -6.92 -1.31
CA ASP A 185 13.84 -7.77 -2.44
C ASP A 185 12.81 -7.84 -3.57
N GLY A 186 13.26 -8.30 -4.74
CA GLY A 186 12.43 -8.36 -5.94
C GLY A 186 11.24 -9.31 -5.82
N LEU A 187 11.41 -10.43 -5.08
CA LEU A 187 10.32 -11.39 -4.86
C LEU A 187 9.21 -10.76 -4.02
N THR A 188 9.56 -10.12 -2.91
CA THR A 188 8.61 -9.41 -2.03
C THR A 188 7.86 -8.32 -2.80
N ARG A 189 8.54 -7.55 -3.66
CA ARG A 189 7.89 -6.56 -4.54
C ARG A 189 6.91 -7.21 -5.50
N GLY A 190 7.30 -8.35 -6.12
CA GLY A 190 6.41 -9.11 -7.00
C GLY A 190 5.17 -9.63 -6.28
N LEU A 191 5.33 -10.12 -5.06
CA LEU A 191 4.22 -10.58 -4.21
C LEU A 191 3.30 -9.42 -3.80
N LEU A 192 3.84 -8.23 -3.49
CA LEU A 192 3.03 -7.04 -3.23
C LEU A 192 2.20 -6.63 -4.45
N VAL A 193 2.79 -6.65 -5.64
CA VAL A 193 2.04 -6.38 -6.89
C VAL A 193 0.91 -7.37 -7.06
N LEU A 194 1.18 -8.65 -6.83
CA LEU A 194 0.17 -9.72 -6.93
C LEU A 194 -0.95 -9.52 -5.90
N GLU A 195 -0.59 -9.19 -4.65
CA GLU A 195 -1.56 -8.89 -3.60
C GLU A 195 -2.49 -7.74 -3.99
N LEU A 196 -1.93 -6.60 -4.42
CA LEU A 196 -2.70 -5.43 -4.83
C LEU A 196 -3.64 -5.73 -6.00
N PHE A 197 -3.15 -6.51 -6.98
CA PHE A 197 -3.96 -6.99 -8.10
C PHE A 197 -5.12 -7.87 -7.64
N LEU A 198 -4.83 -8.88 -6.81
CA LEU A 198 -5.83 -9.84 -6.35
C LEU A 198 -6.89 -9.18 -5.45
N LEU A 199 -6.46 -8.32 -4.52
CA LEU A 199 -7.38 -7.55 -3.67
C LEU A 199 -8.31 -6.68 -4.51
N SER A 200 -7.79 -6.02 -5.55
CA SER A 200 -8.59 -5.20 -6.45
C SER A 200 -9.57 -6.02 -7.27
N LEU A 201 -9.12 -7.15 -7.81
CA LEU A 201 -9.96 -8.04 -8.61
C LEU A 201 -11.10 -8.61 -7.77
N ILE A 202 -10.78 -9.08 -6.55
CA ILE A 202 -11.78 -9.62 -5.62
C ILE A 202 -12.75 -8.51 -5.21
N TRP A 203 -12.24 -7.35 -4.79
CA TRP A 203 -13.08 -6.23 -4.33
C TRP A 203 -14.06 -5.77 -5.41
N PHE A 204 -13.57 -5.39 -6.58
CA PHE A 204 -14.43 -4.90 -7.64
C PHE A 204 -15.28 -6.01 -8.27
N GLY A 205 -14.80 -7.25 -8.29
CA GLY A 205 -15.56 -8.42 -8.71
C GLY A 205 -16.77 -8.68 -7.80
N VAL A 206 -16.56 -8.69 -6.49
CA VAL A 206 -17.63 -8.83 -5.48
C VAL A 206 -18.59 -7.64 -5.58
N LEU A 207 -18.06 -6.42 -5.74
CA LEU A 207 -18.87 -5.22 -5.88
C LEU A 207 -19.75 -5.28 -7.14
N ALA A 208 -19.17 -5.65 -8.30
CA ALA A 208 -19.88 -5.82 -9.56
C ALA A 208 -21.00 -6.87 -9.47
N TRP A 209 -20.72 -7.99 -8.81
CA TRP A 209 -21.70 -9.03 -8.57
C TRP A 209 -22.82 -8.59 -7.62
N SER A 210 -22.46 -7.99 -6.49
CA SER A 210 -23.39 -7.61 -5.42
C SER A 210 -24.32 -6.46 -5.82
N LEU A 211 -23.80 -5.48 -6.59
CA LEU A 211 -24.57 -4.29 -7.01
C LEU A 211 -25.44 -4.51 -8.26
N SER A 212 -25.64 -5.74 -8.68
CA SER A 212 -26.50 -6.05 -9.84
C SER A 212 -27.99 -5.79 -9.63
N THR A 213 -28.38 -5.35 -8.42
CA THR A 213 -29.77 -5.02 -8.08
C THR A 213 -29.89 -3.59 -7.55
N VAL A 214 -31.00 -2.94 -7.87
CA VAL A 214 -31.31 -1.58 -7.39
C VAL A 214 -31.37 -1.50 -5.85
N ARG A 215 -31.81 -2.59 -5.20
CA ARG A 215 -31.85 -2.66 -3.71
C ARG A 215 -30.44 -2.60 -3.12
N ALA A 216 -29.51 -3.36 -3.67
CA ALA A 216 -28.10 -3.36 -3.23
C ALA A 216 -27.45 -1.98 -3.46
N GLN A 217 -27.72 -1.34 -4.58
CA GLN A 217 -27.21 0.01 -4.86
C GLN A 217 -27.76 1.06 -3.86
N ARG A 218 -29.03 0.97 -3.48
CA ARG A 218 -29.60 1.85 -2.43
C ARG A 218 -28.96 1.61 -1.07
N LEU A 219 -28.70 0.35 -0.70
CA LEU A 219 -28.04 0.01 0.55
C LEU A 219 -26.62 0.59 0.61
N LEU A 220 -25.89 0.53 -0.52
CA LEU A 220 -24.57 1.12 -0.64
C LEU A 220 -24.59 2.63 -0.35
N GLY A 221 -25.60 3.36 -0.82
CA GLY A 221 -25.75 4.79 -0.53
C GLY A 221 -25.77 5.09 0.98
N ARG A 222 -26.31 4.19 1.79
CA ARG A 222 -26.36 4.37 3.25
C ARG A 222 -25.00 4.20 3.93
N VAL A 223 -24.13 3.36 3.38
CA VAL A 223 -22.78 3.11 3.95
C VAL A 223 -21.70 4.03 3.39
N GLN A 224 -22.01 4.86 2.39
CA GLN A 224 -21.03 5.80 1.81
C GLN A 224 -20.50 6.81 2.82
N ARG A 225 -21.36 7.34 3.70
CA ARG A 225 -20.94 8.32 4.71
C ARG A 225 -19.89 7.76 5.66
N PRO A 226 -20.10 6.63 6.35
CA PRO A 226 -19.05 6.03 7.19
C PRO A 226 -17.81 5.63 6.39
N LEU A 227 -17.94 5.13 5.16
CA LEU A 227 -16.79 4.83 4.31
C LEU A 227 -15.95 6.08 4.01
N ASN A 228 -16.59 7.19 3.68
CA ASN A 228 -15.91 8.46 3.44
C ASN A 228 -15.21 8.98 4.70
N LEU A 229 -15.82 8.83 5.89
CA LEU A 229 -15.19 9.20 7.16
C LEU A 229 -13.92 8.36 7.43
N ILE A 230 -14.03 7.04 7.32
CA ILE A 230 -12.91 6.12 7.53
C ILE A 230 -11.77 6.42 6.54
N THR A 231 -12.11 6.56 5.26
CA THR A 231 -11.14 6.90 4.21
C THR A 231 -10.44 8.22 4.50
N GLY A 232 -11.21 9.24 4.87
CA GLY A 232 -10.68 10.57 5.15
C GLY A 232 -9.73 10.59 6.34
N LEU A 233 -10.10 9.95 7.43
CA LEU A 233 -9.25 9.83 8.62
C LEU A 233 -7.98 9.03 8.34
N LEU A 234 -8.10 7.89 7.66
CA LEU A 234 -6.95 7.06 7.34
C LEU A 234 -5.96 7.77 6.42
N PHE A 235 -6.43 8.34 5.32
CA PHE A 235 -5.55 9.05 4.38
C PHE A 235 -4.92 10.28 5.01
N GLY A 236 -5.64 10.99 5.88
CA GLY A 236 -5.09 12.09 6.66
C GLY A 236 -4.00 11.63 7.63
N ALA A 237 -4.23 10.53 8.34
CA ALA A 237 -3.24 9.96 9.26
C ALA A 237 -1.99 9.46 8.53
N VAL A 238 -2.14 8.75 7.40
CA VAL A 238 -1.01 8.28 6.57
C VAL A 238 -0.22 9.47 6.01
N SER A 239 -0.90 10.48 5.48
CA SER A 239 -0.26 11.71 5.00
C SER A 239 0.58 12.38 6.08
N LEU A 240 -0.02 12.58 7.26
CA LEU A 240 0.66 13.20 8.40
C LEU A 240 1.86 12.38 8.87
N SER A 241 1.72 11.06 8.96
CA SER A 241 2.81 10.15 9.35
C SER A 241 4.00 10.24 8.39
N ILE A 242 3.75 10.29 7.07
CA ILE A 242 4.82 10.43 6.07
C ILE A 242 5.52 11.79 6.22
N LEU A 243 4.75 12.87 6.32
CA LEU A 243 5.31 14.22 6.41
C LEU A 243 6.10 14.46 7.70
N THR A 244 5.62 13.97 8.84
CA THR A 244 6.33 14.08 10.14
C THR A 244 7.59 13.22 10.16
N GLY A 245 7.55 12.01 9.56
CA GLY A 245 8.74 11.16 9.42
C GLY A 245 9.84 11.85 8.62
N MET A 246 9.49 12.46 7.49
CA MET A 246 10.45 13.20 6.65
C MET A 246 11.00 14.45 7.35
N ALA A 247 10.17 15.18 8.09
CA ALA A 247 10.63 16.33 8.86
C ALA A 247 11.63 15.93 9.96
N GLY A 248 11.40 14.78 10.61
CA GLY A 248 12.33 14.21 11.60
C GLY A 248 13.68 13.81 10.99
N GLU A 249 13.67 13.16 9.81
CA GLU A 249 14.88 12.81 9.06
C GLU A 249 15.68 14.07 8.65
N ALA A 250 15.01 15.08 8.13
CA ALA A 250 15.64 16.35 7.75
C ALA A 250 16.24 17.09 8.97
N TYR A 251 15.53 17.10 10.09
CA TYR A 251 16.02 17.73 11.33
C TYR A 251 17.25 17.00 11.89
N ALA A 252 17.27 15.68 11.85
CA ALA A 252 18.42 14.89 12.28
C ALA A 252 19.67 15.15 11.42
N LEU A 253 19.51 15.39 10.10
CA LEU A 253 20.61 15.73 9.18
C LEU A 253 21.20 17.13 9.42
N VAL A 254 20.44 18.07 9.98
CA VAL A 254 20.90 19.44 10.27
C VAL A 254 21.67 19.52 11.60
N LEU A 255 21.43 18.56 12.52
CA LEU A 255 22.06 18.54 13.83
C LEU A 255 23.39 17.76 13.87
N HIS A 256 23.77 17.07 12.79
CA HIS A 256 25.02 16.35 12.60
C HIS A 256 25.87 16.98 11.50
#